data_a2c8f3befa2e6698fa38b5839f40fb29
#
_entry.id   a2c8f3befa2e6698fa38b5839f40fb29
#
_cell.length_a   1.000
_cell.length_b   1.000
_cell.length_c   1.000
_cell.angle_alpha   90.00
_cell.angle_beta   90.00
_cell.angle_gamma   90.00
#
_symmetry.space_group_name_H-M   'P 1'
#
loop_
_entity.id
_entity.type
_entity.pdbx_description
1 polymer ?
#
loop_
_entity_poly.entity_id
_entity_poly.type
_entity_poly.pdbx_seq_one_letter_code
_entity_poly.pdbx_strand_id
1 'polypeptide(L)'
;MRHPDVIAAMAEASLNNGAIGVRLESPEHIGAVRRRCPQALIIGLWKRTFTGSPVYITPGWQEIEEVWAAGADVIALDATERHRPDGQELAALLQRARQELGAVLMADVDSLVNGLQAAALGCQWVGTTLYGYTEATASQKPPAWPLLTPLRQQLPADTLLICEGGIASADQARRALTEGADAVVVGTAITGVDLQVAAYQRAISAV
;
A
#
# COMPACT_ATOMS: atom_id res chain seq x y z
N MET A 1 -5.91 3.92 -18.33
CA MET A 1 -4.91 2.84 -18.20
C MET A 1 -5.21 1.86 -17.06
N ARG A 2 -6.50 1.53 -16.84
CA ARG A 2 -6.90 0.58 -15.78
C ARG A 2 -7.31 -0.81 -16.31
N HIS A 3 -7.03 -1.10 -17.58
CA HIS A 3 -7.32 -2.41 -18.15
C HIS A 3 -6.38 -3.46 -17.54
N PRO A 4 -6.88 -4.62 -17.10
CA PRO A 4 -6.07 -5.63 -16.38
C PRO A 4 -4.82 -6.08 -17.15
N ASP A 5 -4.92 -6.26 -18.47
CA ASP A 5 -3.76 -6.66 -19.29
C ASP A 5 -2.68 -5.58 -19.35
N VAL A 6 -3.06 -4.29 -19.34
CA VAL A 6 -2.11 -3.18 -19.27
C VAL A 6 -1.39 -3.18 -17.93
N ILE A 7 -2.14 -3.35 -16.83
CA ILE A 7 -1.57 -3.46 -15.48
C ILE A 7 -0.62 -4.66 -15.40
N ALA A 8 -1.01 -5.81 -15.95
CA ALA A 8 -0.17 -7.00 -15.95
C ALA A 8 1.11 -6.83 -16.78
N ALA A 9 1.05 -6.13 -17.93
CA ALA A 9 2.22 -5.80 -18.71
C ALA A 9 3.18 -4.83 -17.99
N MET A 10 2.64 -3.84 -17.28
CA MET A 10 3.43 -2.91 -16.47
C MET A 10 4.10 -3.60 -15.28
N ALA A 11 3.37 -4.51 -14.62
CA ALA A 11 3.91 -5.32 -13.54
C ALA A 11 5.06 -6.21 -14.01
N GLU A 12 4.88 -6.92 -15.13
CA GLU A 12 5.94 -7.74 -15.74
C GLU A 12 7.17 -6.90 -16.11
N ALA A 13 6.96 -5.73 -16.72
CA ALA A 13 8.07 -4.82 -17.04
C ALA A 13 8.82 -4.37 -15.79
N SER A 14 8.10 -4.07 -14.69
CA SER A 14 8.72 -3.69 -13.41
C SER A 14 9.54 -4.84 -12.82
N LEU A 15 8.99 -6.05 -12.79
CA LEU A 15 9.66 -7.24 -12.27
C LEU A 15 10.90 -7.60 -13.09
N ASN A 16 10.83 -7.53 -14.41
CA ASN A 16 11.96 -7.78 -15.31
C ASN A 16 13.09 -6.75 -15.17
N ASN A 17 12.82 -5.61 -14.54
CA ASN A 17 13.80 -4.55 -14.27
C ASN A 17 14.16 -4.41 -12.78
N GLY A 18 13.96 -5.48 -12.00
CA GLY A 18 14.50 -5.58 -10.64
C GLY A 18 13.55 -5.18 -9.51
N ALA A 19 12.27 -4.93 -9.79
CA ALA A 19 11.30 -4.83 -8.72
C ALA A 19 11.15 -6.20 -8.04
N ILE A 20 11.19 -6.22 -6.70
CA ILE A 20 11.04 -7.45 -5.91
C ILE A 20 9.59 -7.93 -5.81
N GLY A 21 8.64 -7.04 -6.06
CA GLY A 21 7.22 -7.31 -6.01
C GLY A 21 6.41 -6.15 -6.57
N VAL A 22 5.11 -6.32 -6.58
CA VAL A 22 4.17 -5.31 -7.06
C VAL A 22 3.03 -5.11 -6.06
N ARG A 23 2.54 -3.87 -5.95
CA ARG A 23 1.36 -3.54 -5.15
C ARG A 23 0.20 -3.22 -6.09
N LEU A 24 -0.89 -3.95 -5.94
CA LEU A 24 -2.01 -3.95 -6.90
C LEU A 24 -3.34 -3.64 -6.21
N GLU A 25 -4.13 -2.81 -6.86
CA GLU A 25 -5.49 -2.49 -6.45
C GLU A 25 -6.47 -3.32 -7.29
N SER A 26 -7.42 -3.95 -6.61
CA SER A 26 -8.51 -4.80 -7.09
C SER A 26 -8.17 -6.26 -7.38
N PRO A 27 -9.12 -7.18 -7.08
CA PRO A 27 -8.99 -8.60 -7.40
C PRO A 27 -8.74 -8.87 -8.89
N GLU A 28 -9.35 -8.08 -9.77
CA GLU A 28 -9.21 -8.22 -11.22
C GLU A 28 -7.75 -8.01 -11.67
N HIS A 29 -7.09 -6.95 -11.17
CA HIS A 29 -5.69 -6.68 -11.49
C HIS A 29 -4.76 -7.71 -10.86
N ILE A 30 -5.01 -8.10 -9.61
CA ILE A 30 -4.24 -9.14 -8.92
C ILE A 30 -4.28 -10.44 -9.73
N GLY A 31 -5.47 -10.90 -10.12
CA GLY A 31 -5.63 -12.12 -10.91
C GLY A 31 -4.97 -12.05 -12.29
N ALA A 32 -5.01 -10.89 -12.96
CA ALA A 32 -4.34 -10.70 -14.24
C ALA A 32 -2.81 -10.77 -14.10
N VAL A 33 -2.25 -10.14 -13.08
CA VAL A 33 -0.80 -10.19 -12.81
C VAL A 33 -0.39 -11.59 -12.35
N ARG A 34 -1.14 -12.25 -11.49
CA ARG A 34 -0.84 -13.62 -11.04
C ARG A 34 -0.81 -14.61 -12.21
N ARG A 35 -1.72 -14.49 -13.16
CA ARG A 35 -1.70 -15.34 -14.38
C ARG A 35 -0.48 -15.06 -15.27
N ARG A 36 -0.07 -13.80 -15.41
CA ARG A 36 1.06 -13.40 -16.28
C ARG A 36 2.41 -13.61 -15.62
N CYS A 37 2.50 -13.37 -14.33
CA CYS A 37 3.71 -13.46 -13.51
C CYS A 37 3.45 -14.38 -12.30
N PRO A 38 3.39 -15.72 -12.48
CA PRO A 38 2.95 -16.64 -11.43
C PRO A 38 3.80 -16.61 -10.14
N GLN A 39 5.08 -16.22 -10.25
CA GLN A 39 6.02 -16.15 -9.12
C GLN A 39 6.18 -14.76 -8.51
N ALA A 40 5.43 -13.75 -8.99
CA ALA A 40 5.53 -12.41 -8.47
C ALA A 40 5.09 -12.33 -7.01
N LEU A 41 5.81 -11.58 -6.18
CA LEU A 41 5.32 -11.15 -4.88
C LEU A 41 4.26 -10.06 -5.09
N ILE A 42 3.04 -10.32 -4.67
CA ILE A 42 1.90 -9.42 -4.85
C ILE A 42 1.39 -8.93 -3.51
N ILE A 43 1.51 -7.62 -3.26
CA ILE A 43 0.77 -6.93 -2.22
C ILE A 43 -0.58 -6.53 -2.83
N GLY A 44 -1.65 -7.14 -2.38
CA GLY A 44 -3.00 -6.88 -2.88
C GLY A 44 -3.81 -6.00 -1.94
N LEU A 45 -4.65 -5.17 -2.52
CA LEU A 45 -5.67 -4.39 -1.81
C LEU A 45 -6.90 -4.20 -2.69
N TRP A 46 -8.01 -3.78 -2.09
CA TRP A 46 -9.18 -3.38 -2.85
C TRP A 46 -9.77 -2.09 -2.32
N LYS A 47 -9.79 -1.05 -3.18
CA LYS A 47 -10.39 0.24 -2.82
C LYS A 47 -11.88 0.23 -3.03
N ARG A 48 -12.62 0.32 -1.95
CA ARG A 48 -14.09 0.39 -1.91
C ARG A 48 -14.51 1.53 -0.99
N THR A 49 -15.48 2.32 -1.41
CA THR A 49 -16.04 3.41 -0.61
C THR A 49 -17.43 3.04 -0.14
N PHE A 50 -17.72 3.31 1.11
CA PHE A 50 -19.01 3.05 1.74
C PHE A 50 -19.54 4.32 2.37
N THR A 51 -20.84 4.57 2.23
CA THR A 51 -21.47 5.74 2.85
C THR A 51 -21.27 5.70 4.36
N GLY A 52 -20.81 6.81 4.92
CA GLY A 52 -20.57 6.92 6.36
C GLY A 52 -19.26 6.32 6.87
N SER A 53 -18.40 5.76 6.03
CA SER A 53 -17.07 5.28 6.44
C SER A 53 -15.97 6.00 5.67
N PRO A 54 -14.94 6.56 6.33
CA PRO A 54 -13.77 7.15 5.68
C PRO A 54 -12.73 6.12 5.26
N VAL A 55 -12.85 4.86 5.70
CA VAL A 55 -11.94 3.76 5.33
C VAL A 55 -12.29 3.26 3.95
N TYR A 56 -11.29 3.19 3.07
CA TYR A 56 -11.48 2.79 1.68
C TYR A 56 -10.46 1.74 1.18
N ILE A 57 -9.38 1.49 1.89
CA ILE A 57 -8.39 0.46 1.52
C ILE A 57 -8.75 -0.84 2.22
N THR A 58 -9.22 -1.81 1.47
CA THR A 58 -9.63 -3.13 1.95
C THR A 58 -10.46 -3.01 3.23
N PRO A 59 -11.62 -2.33 3.16
CA PRO A 59 -12.31 -1.81 4.34
C PRO A 59 -12.98 -2.89 5.21
N GLY A 60 -13.26 -4.07 4.66
CA GLY A 60 -13.98 -5.12 5.37
C GLY A 60 -13.55 -6.53 5.00
N TRP A 61 -14.25 -7.49 5.59
CA TRP A 61 -13.93 -8.91 5.41
C TRP A 61 -14.08 -9.37 3.96
N GLN A 62 -15.14 -8.95 3.28
CA GLN A 62 -15.37 -9.32 1.88
C GLN A 62 -14.18 -8.92 0.99
N GLU A 63 -13.66 -7.71 1.17
CA GLU A 63 -12.52 -7.22 0.39
C GLU A 63 -11.26 -8.03 0.69
N ILE A 64 -11.06 -8.45 1.95
CA ILE A 64 -9.94 -9.33 2.34
C ILE A 64 -10.03 -10.68 1.60
N GLU A 65 -11.20 -11.34 1.64
CA GLU A 65 -11.42 -12.63 0.97
C GLU A 65 -11.19 -12.55 -0.53
N GLU A 66 -11.73 -11.53 -1.19
CA GLU A 66 -11.62 -11.34 -2.65
C GLU A 66 -10.17 -11.07 -3.08
N VAL A 67 -9.44 -10.25 -2.32
CA VAL A 67 -8.01 -9.97 -2.56
C VAL A 67 -7.18 -11.24 -2.42
N TRP A 68 -7.44 -12.02 -1.36
CA TRP A 68 -6.77 -13.30 -1.13
C TRP A 68 -7.08 -14.31 -2.23
N ALA A 69 -8.34 -14.51 -2.55
CA ALA A 69 -8.79 -15.45 -3.59
C ALA A 69 -8.23 -15.11 -4.98
N ALA A 70 -7.98 -13.83 -5.26
CA ALA A 70 -7.36 -13.37 -6.50
C ALA A 70 -5.86 -13.70 -6.60
N GLY A 71 -5.22 -14.13 -5.50
CA GLY A 71 -3.84 -14.59 -5.47
C GLY A 71 -2.83 -13.57 -4.94
N ALA A 72 -3.23 -12.67 -4.06
CA ALA A 72 -2.29 -11.84 -3.31
C ALA A 72 -1.49 -12.69 -2.31
N ASP A 73 -0.20 -12.38 -2.13
CA ASP A 73 0.66 -12.99 -1.10
C ASP A 73 0.58 -12.21 0.22
N VAL A 74 0.37 -10.90 0.11
CA VAL A 74 0.22 -9.98 1.23
C VAL A 74 -1.05 -9.17 1.02
N ILE A 75 -1.88 -9.07 2.06
CA ILE A 75 -3.10 -8.25 2.03
C ILE A 75 -2.81 -6.92 2.71
N ALA A 76 -2.90 -5.82 1.96
CA ALA A 76 -2.80 -4.48 2.51
C ALA A 76 -4.19 -3.93 2.85
N LEU A 77 -4.32 -3.35 4.04
CA LEU A 77 -5.56 -2.77 4.51
C LEU A 77 -5.31 -1.52 5.35
N ASP A 78 -6.28 -0.63 5.38
CA ASP A 78 -6.28 0.52 6.27
C ASP A 78 -6.18 0.08 7.73
N ALA A 79 -5.18 0.54 8.44
CA ALA A 79 -4.96 0.21 9.85
C ALA A 79 -4.98 1.45 10.74
N THR A 80 -5.77 2.45 10.36
CA THR A 80 -6.04 3.63 11.19
C THR A 80 -7.20 3.37 12.16
N GLU A 81 -7.37 4.26 13.15
CA GLU A 81 -8.48 4.22 14.11
C GLU A 81 -9.83 4.65 13.51
N ARG A 82 -9.86 4.98 12.21
CA ARG A 82 -11.09 5.41 11.53
C ARG A 82 -12.13 4.29 11.51
N HIS A 83 -13.38 4.65 11.71
CA HIS A 83 -14.48 3.68 11.71
C HIS A 83 -14.67 3.03 10.33
N ARG A 84 -14.88 1.70 10.35
CA ARG A 84 -15.08 0.87 9.17
C ARG A 84 -16.55 0.72 8.84
N PRO A 85 -16.87 0.30 7.59
CA PRO A 85 -18.25 -0.09 7.26
C PRO A 85 -18.75 -1.17 8.23
N ASP A 86 -20.05 -1.12 8.50
CA ASP A 86 -20.77 -2.12 9.32
C ASP A 86 -20.19 -2.33 10.73
N GLY A 87 -19.43 -1.34 11.25
CA GLY A 87 -18.84 -1.41 12.59
C GLY A 87 -17.79 -2.50 12.77
N GLN A 88 -17.16 -2.98 11.68
CA GLN A 88 -16.14 -4.01 11.78
C GLN A 88 -14.87 -3.46 12.46
N GLU A 89 -14.39 -4.19 13.46
CA GLU A 89 -13.20 -3.84 14.22
C GLU A 89 -11.92 -4.34 13.53
N LEU A 90 -10.89 -3.47 13.44
CA LEU A 90 -9.61 -3.82 12.82
C LEU A 90 -9.00 -5.10 13.43
N ALA A 91 -8.96 -5.19 14.76
CA ALA A 91 -8.38 -6.33 15.46
C ALA A 91 -9.06 -7.66 15.09
N ALA A 92 -10.39 -7.64 14.98
CA ALA A 92 -11.16 -8.83 14.59
C ALA A 92 -10.88 -9.23 13.12
N LEU A 93 -10.79 -8.27 12.21
CA LEU A 93 -10.45 -8.53 10.81
C LEU A 93 -9.03 -9.13 10.67
N LEU A 94 -8.04 -8.55 11.33
CA LEU A 94 -6.66 -9.03 11.31
C LEU A 94 -6.54 -10.44 11.89
N GLN A 95 -7.20 -10.70 13.03
CA GLN A 95 -7.22 -12.01 13.64
C GLN A 95 -7.85 -13.04 12.71
N ARG A 96 -9.00 -12.73 12.14
CA ARG A 96 -9.73 -13.62 11.24
C ARG A 96 -8.92 -13.93 9.97
N ALA A 97 -8.31 -12.91 9.33
CA ALA A 97 -7.50 -13.10 8.13
C ALA A 97 -6.30 -14.03 8.37
N ARG A 98 -5.66 -13.92 9.53
CA ARG A 98 -4.57 -14.84 9.91
C ARG A 98 -5.06 -16.26 10.20
N GLN A 99 -6.17 -16.40 10.92
CA GLN A 99 -6.67 -17.71 11.33
C GLN A 99 -7.32 -18.51 10.20
N GLU A 100 -8.12 -17.84 9.36
CA GLU A 100 -8.87 -18.52 8.31
C GLU A 100 -8.11 -18.60 6.97
N LEU A 101 -7.26 -17.60 6.67
CA LEU A 101 -6.54 -17.54 5.39
C LEU A 101 -5.05 -17.82 5.52
N GLY A 102 -4.46 -17.71 6.72
CA GLY A 102 -3.00 -17.74 6.88
C GLY A 102 -2.29 -16.55 6.24
N ALA A 103 -3.00 -15.45 6.01
CA ALA A 103 -2.52 -14.32 5.22
C ALA A 103 -1.42 -13.53 5.95
N VAL A 104 -0.41 -13.10 5.19
CA VAL A 104 0.51 -12.03 5.60
C VAL A 104 -0.22 -10.70 5.45
N LEU A 105 -0.14 -9.85 6.48
CA LEU A 105 -0.90 -8.60 6.55
C LEU A 105 0.03 -7.39 6.53
N MET A 106 -0.30 -6.42 5.68
CA MET A 106 0.33 -5.11 5.62
C MET A 106 -0.64 -4.04 6.12
N ALA A 107 -0.24 -3.32 7.15
CA ALA A 107 -0.99 -2.22 7.70
C ALA A 107 -0.68 -0.91 6.97
N ASP A 108 -1.65 -0.32 6.28
CA ASP A 108 -1.54 1.04 5.76
C ASP A 108 -1.86 2.04 6.87
N VAL A 109 -0.84 2.81 7.29
CA VAL A 109 -0.96 3.73 8.42
C VAL A 109 -0.64 5.17 8.05
N ASP A 110 -1.10 6.10 8.88
CA ASP A 110 -0.89 7.54 8.75
C ASP A 110 -0.04 8.14 9.88
N SER A 111 0.21 7.39 10.94
CA SER A 111 0.87 7.85 12.16
C SER A 111 1.74 6.78 12.80
N LEU A 112 2.66 7.21 13.67
CA LEU A 112 3.47 6.31 14.49
C LEU A 112 2.61 5.42 15.39
N VAL A 113 1.59 6.00 16.02
CA VAL A 113 0.70 5.27 16.95
C VAL A 113 -0.01 4.13 16.21
N ASN A 114 -0.63 4.41 15.06
CA ASN A 114 -1.30 3.40 14.26
C ASN A 114 -0.34 2.31 13.74
N GLY A 115 0.91 2.67 13.42
CA GLY A 115 1.93 1.70 13.01
C GLY A 115 2.30 0.72 14.13
N LEU A 116 2.54 1.23 15.34
CA LEU A 116 2.87 0.40 16.49
C LEU A 116 1.69 -0.46 16.93
N GLN A 117 0.49 0.08 16.90
CA GLN A 117 -0.72 -0.66 17.24
C GLN A 117 -0.99 -1.79 16.24
N ALA A 118 -0.83 -1.54 14.94
CA ALA A 118 -0.99 -2.56 13.91
C ALA A 118 0.03 -3.70 14.06
N ALA A 119 1.29 -3.38 14.36
CA ALA A 119 2.32 -4.40 14.64
C ALA A 119 1.96 -5.22 15.88
N ALA A 120 1.50 -4.58 16.97
CA ALA A 120 1.04 -5.27 18.17
C ALA A 120 -0.17 -6.17 17.92
N LEU A 121 -1.04 -5.82 16.97
CA LEU A 121 -2.15 -6.65 16.50
C LEU A 121 -1.70 -7.77 15.54
N GLY A 122 -0.40 -7.84 15.21
CA GLY A 122 0.22 -8.92 14.44
C GLY A 122 0.28 -8.67 12.93
N CYS A 123 0.24 -7.44 12.47
CA CYS A 123 0.65 -7.11 11.11
C CYS A 123 2.16 -7.30 10.97
N GLN A 124 2.57 -8.08 9.99
CA GLN A 124 3.98 -8.34 9.69
C GLN A 124 4.63 -7.20 8.92
N TRP A 125 3.84 -6.39 8.21
CA TRP A 125 4.29 -5.26 7.41
C TRP A 125 3.55 -4.00 7.81
N VAL A 126 4.25 -2.87 7.86
CA VAL A 126 3.70 -1.54 8.15
C VAL A 126 4.10 -0.58 7.03
N GLY A 127 3.12 -0.01 6.37
CA GLY A 127 3.30 0.94 5.26
C GLY A 127 2.81 2.34 5.60
N THR A 128 3.59 3.36 5.26
CA THR A 128 3.27 4.77 5.52
C THR A 128 2.24 5.36 4.54
N THR A 129 1.47 4.51 3.89
CA THR A 129 0.58 4.79 2.74
C THR A 129 -0.41 5.91 2.98
N LEU A 130 -0.95 6.02 4.19
CA LEU A 130 -2.03 6.95 4.50
C LEU A 130 -1.55 8.28 5.10
N TYR A 131 -0.25 8.49 5.29
CA TYR A 131 0.30 9.76 5.76
C TYR A 131 -0.01 10.90 4.78
N GLY A 132 -0.70 11.92 5.26
CA GLY A 132 -1.19 13.04 4.44
C GLY A 132 -2.52 12.78 3.71
N TYR A 133 -3.11 11.58 3.86
CA TYR A 133 -4.35 11.19 3.18
C TYR A 133 -5.53 10.94 4.13
N THR A 134 -5.35 11.14 5.43
CA THR A 134 -6.41 11.09 6.42
C THR A 134 -6.71 12.48 6.97
N GLU A 135 -7.86 12.66 7.59
CA GLU A 135 -8.21 13.93 8.23
C GLU A 135 -7.17 14.32 9.29
N ALA A 136 -6.70 13.35 10.07
CA ALA A 136 -5.70 13.56 11.12
C ALA A 136 -4.34 14.05 10.59
N THR A 137 -4.01 13.74 9.34
CA THR A 137 -2.72 14.08 8.71
C THR A 137 -2.86 14.96 7.47
N ALA A 138 -4.02 15.52 7.19
CA ALA A 138 -4.32 16.32 5.99
C ALA A 138 -3.39 17.53 5.78
N SER A 139 -2.81 18.07 6.86
CA SER A 139 -1.83 19.17 6.78
C SER A 139 -0.42 18.69 6.40
N GLN A 140 -0.17 17.40 6.42
CA GLN A 140 1.13 16.80 6.13
C GLN A 140 1.27 16.51 4.64
N LYS A 141 2.53 16.47 4.17
CA LYS A 141 2.83 16.17 2.75
C LYS A 141 3.64 14.89 2.65
N PRO A 142 3.15 13.89 1.89
CA PRO A 142 3.96 12.72 1.56
C PRO A 142 5.23 13.10 0.80
N PRO A 143 6.32 12.31 0.89
CA PRO A 143 6.48 11.09 1.66
C PRO A 143 6.55 11.32 3.18
N ALA A 144 6.28 10.27 3.94
CA ALA A 144 6.19 10.27 5.40
C ALA A 144 7.56 10.31 6.10
N TRP A 145 8.46 11.21 5.69
CA TRP A 145 9.82 11.32 6.25
C TRP A 145 9.85 11.35 7.79
N PRO A 146 8.97 12.13 8.48
CA PRO A 146 9.00 12.19 9.94
C PRO A 146 8.62 10.87 10.63
N LEU A 147 8.03 9.91 9.92
CA LEU A 147 7.59 8.64 10.50
C LEU A 147 8.64 7.52 10.39
N LEU A 148 9.54 7.54 9.39
CA LEU A 148 10.39 6.40 9.07
C LEU A 148 11.31 6.02 10.23
N THR A 149 12.15 6.95 10.70
CA THR A 149 13.08 6.69 11.79
C THR A 149 12.37 6.30 13.10
N PRO A 150 11.32 7.03 13.56
CA PRO A 150 10.58 6.64 14.76
C PRO A 150 9.89 5.27 14.64
N LEU A 151 9.32 4.93 13.49
CA LEU A 151 8.74 3.61 13.25
C LEU A 151 9.82 2.53 13.32
N ARG A 152 10.94 2.71 12.59
CA ARG A 152 11.99 1.68 12.60
C ARG A 152 12.57 1.44 13.98
N GLN A 153 12.72 2.48 14.80
CA GLN A 153 13.26 2.36 16.16
C GLN A 153 12.34 1.63 17.13
N GLN A 154 11.01 1.66 16.89
CA GLN A 154 10.01 1.14 17.84
C GLN A 154 9.26 -0.09 17.33
N LEU A 155 9.24 -0.35 16.04
CA LEU A 155 8.67 -1.58 15.49
C LEU A 155 9.51 -2.79 15.88
N PRO A 156 8.89 -3.97 16.10
CA PRO A 156 9.61 -5.23 16.22
C PRO A 156 10.59 -5.44 15.06
N ALA A 157 11.72 -6.10 15.34
CA ALA A 157 12.78 -6.29 14.34
C ALA A 157 12.35 -7.14 13.13
N ASP A 158 11.34 -7.99 13.31
CA ASP A 158 10.75 -8.86 12.29
C ASP A 158 9.58 -8.20 11.54
N THR A 159 9.17 -6.98 11.92
CA THR A 159 8.17 -6.19 11.20
C THR A 159 8.83 -5.39 10.09
N LEU A 160 8.41 -5.60 8.84
CA LEU A 160 8.91 -4.85 7.69
C LEU A 160 8.27 -3.45 7.63
N LEU A 161 9.10 -2.42 7.52
CA LEU A 161 8.68 -1.05 7.32
C LEU A 161 8.74 -0.67 5.85
N ILE A 162 7.59 -0.33 5.27
CA ILE A 162 7.46 0.02 3.86
C ILE A 162 7.21 1.53 3.74
N CYS A 163 8.10 2.24 3.06
CA CYS A 163 7.83 3.63 2.70
C CYS A 163 6.96 3.69 1.45
N GLU A 164 5.75 4.17 1.59
CA GLU A 164 4.79 4.36 0.49
C GLU A 164 4.09 5.71 0.61
N GLY A 165 3.71 6.26 -0.53
CA GLY A 165 3.05 7.55 -0.63
C GLY A 165 4.00 8.69 -1.02
N GLY A 166 3.75 9.31 -2.18
CA GLY A 166 4.46 10.51 -2.63
C GLY A 166 5.91 10.35 -3.09
N ILE A 167 6.43 9.14 -3.21
CA ILE A 167 7.77 8.91 -3.78
C ILE A 167 7.77 9.29 -5.26
N ALA A 168 8.50 10.34 -5.61
CA ALA A 168 8.49 10.96 -6.94
C ALA A 168 9.83 10.85 -7.69
N SER A 169 10.90 10.38 -7.03
CA SER A 169 12.21 10.23 -7.66
C SER A 169 13.01 9.06 -7.07
N ALA A 170 14.03 8.60 -7.83
CA ALA A 170 14.96 7.57 -7.36
C ALA A 170 15.73 8.00 -6.09
N ASP A 171 16.07 9.30 -5.97
CA ASP A 171 16.74 9.82 -4.78
C ASP A 171 15.86 9.77 -3.54
N GLN A 172 14.56 10.02 -3.69
CA GLN A 172 13.60 9.85 -2.60
C GLN A 172 13.46 8.38 -2.20
N ALA A 173 13.44 7.46 -3.16
CA ALA A 173 13.41 6.03 -2.87
C ALA A 173 14.66 5.60 -2.10
N ARG A 174 15.85 6.03 -2.52
CA ARG A 174 17.10 5.77 -1.80
C ARG A 174 17.09 6.38 -0.39
N ARG A 175 16.59 7.61 -0.23
CA ARG A 175 16.45 8.28 1.06
C ARG A 175 15.57 7.47 2.02
N ALA A 176 14.45 6.94 1.55
CA ALA A 176 13.55 6.14 2.37
C ALA A 176 14.26 4.93 2.99
N LEU A 177 15.07 4.22 2.21
CA LEU A 177 15.88 3.10 2.72
C LEU A 177 16.94 3.59 3.74
N THR A 178 17.59 4.72 3.47
CA THR A 178 18.58 5.31 4.41
C THR A 178 17.92 5.73 5.74
N GLU A 179 16.67 6.17 5.72
CA GLU A 179 15.92 6.58 6.92
C GLU A 179 15.24 5.41 7.64
N GLY A 180 15.49 4.16 7.20
CA GLY A 180 15.11 2.95 7.94
C GLY A 180 13.94 2.16 7.36
N ALA A 181 13.44 2.48 6.17
CA ALA A 181 12.52 1.61 5.47
C ALA A 181 13.24 0.35 4.94
N ASP A 182 12.59 -0.80 5.06
CA ASP A 182 13.08 -2.09 4.51
C ASP A 182 12.78 -2.19 3.01
N ALA A 183 11.70 -1.54 2.55
CA ALA A 183 11.35 -1.46 1.13
C ALA A 183 10.59 -0.16 0.82
N VAL A 184 10.46 0.12 -0.48
CA VAL A 184 9.79 1.32 -1.00
C VAL A 184 8.76 0.93 -2.05
N VAL A 185 7.57 1.49 -1.98
CA VAL A 185 6.57 1.36 -3.04
C VAL A 185 6.51 2.66 -3.83
N VAL A 186 6.76 2.55 -5.13
CA VAL A 186 6.71 3.67 -6.08
C VAL A 186 5.56 3.42 -7.05
N GLY A 187 4.52 4.25 -6.97
CA GLY A 187 3.33 4.14 -7.82
C GLY A 187 3.37 5.13 -8.97
N THR A 188 2.71 6.25 -8.81
CA THR A 188 2.42 7.26 -9.84
C THR A 188 3.66 7.75 -10.60
N ALA A 189 4.81 7.85 -9.95
CA ALA A 189 6.05 8.28 -10.60
C ALA A 189 6.53 7.32 -11.70
N ILE A 190 6.12 6.05 -11.65
CA ILE A 190 6.44 5.04 -12.68
C ILE A 190 5.23 4.80 -13.59
N THR A 191 4.02 4.70 -13.03
CA THR A 191 2.85 4.20 -13.75
C THR A 191 1.87 5.29 -14.19
N GLY A 192 2.02 6.52 -13.70
CA GLY A 192 1.12 7.64 -13.99
C GLY A 192 1.48 8.37 -15.28
N VAL A 193 1.42 7.70 -16.42
CA VAL A 193 1.80 8.28 -17.75
C VAL A 193 1.04 9.57 -18.04
N ASP A 194 -0.25 9.62 -17.76
CA ASP A 194 -1.10 10.81 -17.92
C ASP A 194 -0.62 12.00 -17.08
N LEU A 195 -0.26 11.75 -15.83
CA LEU A 195 0.27 12.77 -14.91
C LEU A 195 1.67 13.23 -15.31
N GLN A 196 2.51 12.32 -15.79
CA GLN A 196 3.83 12.66 -16.30
C GLN A 196 3.72 13.53 -17.55
N VAL A 197 2.91 13.14 -18.53
CA VAL A 197 2.67 13.95 -19.75
C VAL A 197 2.13 15.33 -19.37
N ALA A 198 1.16 15.42 -18.47
CA ALA A 198 0.63 16.69 -18.00
C ALA A 198 1.69 17.57 -17.30
N ALA A 199 2.64 16.97 -16.58
CA ALA A 199 3.74 17.70 -15.95
C ALA A 199 4.68 18.31 -17.01
N TYR A 200 5.06 17.55 -18.03
CA TYR A 200 5.86 18.07 -19.16
C TYR A 200 5.13 19.18 -19.91
N GLN A 201 3.84 19.00 -20.21
CA GLN A 201 3.05 20.02 -20.89
C GLN A 201 2.96 21.33 -20.10
N ARG A 202 2.75 21.27 -18.79
CA ARG A 202 2.76 22.49 -17.95
C ARG A 202 4.12 23.21 -17.99
N ALA A 203 5.22 22.47 -17.94
CA ALA A 203 6.56 23.06 -17.99
C ALA A 203 6.84 23.75 -19.33
N ILE A 204 6.46 23.14 -20.45
CA ILE A 204 6.64 23.69 -21.79
C ILE A 204 5.75 24.92 -22.00
N SER A 205 4.52 24.91 -21.52
CA SER A 205 3.57 26.02 -21.68
C SER A 205 3.85 27.22 -20.77
N ALA A 206 4.81 27.12 -19.86
CA ALA A 206 5.23 28.21 -18.98
C ALA A 206 6.39 29.06 -19.59
N VAL A 207 6.85 28.72 -20.77
CA VAL A 207 7.84 29.44 -21.58
C VAL A 207 7.14 30.34 -22.61
#